data_048500038cd5c6f2bec32d2bd7c822c8
#
_entry.id   048500038cd5c6f2bec32d2bd7c822c8
#
_cell.length_a   1.000
_cell.length_b   1.000
_cell.length_c   1.000
_cell.angle_alpha   90.00
_cell.angle_beta   90.00
_cell.angle_gamma   90.00
#
_symmetry.space_group_name_H-M   'P 1'
#
loop_
_entity.id
_entity.type
_entity.pdbx_description
1 polymer ?
#
loop_
_entity_poly.entity_id
_entity_poly.type
_entity_poly.pdbx_seq_one_letter_code
_entity_poly.pdbx_strand_id
1 'polypeptide(L)'
;IADWILGTHLVFEPQNHIRFEEDVRKELQISPIDLHIHSNFSDDGYYDVEDLFAQAQKAGIRTISITDHNCARANTIARRMSALYDIRYIPGIEIDCMYQERRVRVLGYYIDEKNELFNSVESESLKREKRASLERARKLKEHTGMVVDMEKLLENNRFQMVTGQEIARVIFSNEVYRQFPIVQKYLKDEDEEKAISRFAEDLFGQGGPCHVEMRYPALEDILEIVHLAEGIAVLSSWNCDHFGEAFISSLIARGFDGIEVFSPLVSGETMARVVKIAKGEKLF
;
A
#
# COMPACT_ATOMS: atom_id res chain seq x y z
N ILE A 1 -23.70 0.42 -20.20
CA ILE A 1 -22.52 0.38 -21.07
C ILE A 1 -21.37 0.05 -20.15
N ALA A 2 -21.12 -1.26 -19.99
CA ALA A 2 -20.05 -1.75 -19.15
C ALA A 2 -18.85 -2.04 -20.04
N ASP A 3 -18.04 -1.02 -20.30
CA ASP A 3 -16.74 -1.24 -20.93
C ASP A 3 -15.72 -1.52 -19.82
N TRP A 4 -15.16 -2.68 -19.90
CA TRP A 4 -14.32 -3.41 -18.97
C TRP A 4 -13.10 -2.61 -18.51
N ILE A 5 -13.03 -2.32 -17.22
CA ILE A 5 -11.84 -1.78 -16.57
C ILE A 5 -11.00 -2.97 -16.12
N LEU A 6 -9.91 -3.25 -16.79
CA LEU A 6 -8.88 -4.20 -16.34
C LEU A 6 -7.80 -3.39 -15.64
N GLY A 7 -7.89 -3.26 -14.31
CA GLY A 7 -6.81 -2.72 -13.51
C GLY A 7 -5.66 -3.71 -13.46
N THR A 8 -4.51 -3.34 -13.98
CA THR A 8 -3.26 -4.08 -13.78
C THR A 8 -2.44 -3.34 -12.74
N HIS A 9 -2.23 -3.95 -11.59
CA HIS A 9 -1.23 -3.49 -10.64
C HIS A 9 0.15 -3.62 -11.27
N LEU A 10 0.75 -2.52 -11.69
CA LEU A 10 2.15 -2.48 -12.04
C LEU A 10 2.97 -2.30 -10.75
N VAL A 11 3.11 -3.36 -9.97
CA VAL A 11 4.13 -3.43 -8.93
C VAL A 11 5.45 -3.73 -9.63
N PHE A 12 6.24 -2.70 -9.87
CA PHE A 12 7.59 -2.87 -10.38
C PHE A 12 8.53 -3.18 -9.22
N GLU A 13 8.77 -4.46 -8.93
CA GLU A 13 9.93 -4.82 -8.15
C GLU A 13 11.22 -4.55 -8.95
N PRO A 14 12.27 -3.95 -8.35
CA PRO A 14 13.50 -3.58 -9.07
C PRO A 14 14.25 -4.76 -9.73
N GLN A 15 13.90 -5.99 -9.38
CA GLN A 15 14.56 -7.20 -9.88
C GLN A 15 13.85 -7.86 -11.07
N ASN A 16 12.62 -7.46 -11.38
CA ASN A 16 11.89 -7.99 -12.52
C ASN A 16 11.87 -6.97 -13.66
N HIS A 17 12.98 -6.84 -14.39
CA HIS A 17 12.95 -6.30 -15.75
C HIS A 17 12.14 -7.25 -16.64
N ILE A 18 10.82 -7.11 -16.66
CA ILE A 18 10.00 -7.73 -17.68
C ILE A 18 10.36 -7.03 -18.99
N ARG A 19 11.21 -7.65 -19.79
CA ARG A 19 11.38 -7.28 -21.19
C ARG A 19 10.06 -7.63 -21.89
N PHE A 20 9.21 -6.64 -22.07
CA PHE A 20 8.08 -6.75 -22.98
C PHE A 20 8.62 -6.72 -24.40
N GLU A 21 8.83 -7.89 -24.99
CA GLU A 21 8.99 -8.01 -26.44
C GLU A 21 7.67 -7.62 -27.09
N GLU A 22 7.71 -6.97 -28.25
CA GLU A 22 6.51 -6.46 -28.96
C GLU A 22 5.47 -7.55 -29.24
N ASP A 23 5.89 -8.81 -29.32
CA ASP A 23 5.00 -9.96 -29.56
C ASP A 23 4.13 -10.33 -28.35
N VAL A 24 4.58 -10.08 -27.13
CA VAL A 24 3.80 -10.33 -25.90
C VAL A 24 2.64 -9.32 -25.78
N ARG A 25 2.79 -8.12 -26.35
CA ARG A 25 1.72 -7.11 -26.39
C ARG A 25 0.49 -7.51 -27.21
N LYS A 26 0.66 -8.41 -28.18
CA LYS A 26 -0.44 -8.89 -29.04
C LYS A 26 -1.26 -9.99 -28.39
N GLU A 27 -0.69 -10.71 -27.44
CA GLU A 27 -1.37 -11.80 -26.73
C GLU A 27 -1.99 -11.37 -25.41
N LEU A 28 -1.41 -10.36 -24.74
CA LEU A 28 -2.00 -9.75 -23.55
C LEU A 28 -2.84 -8.55 -23.98
N GLN A 29 -4.14 -8.61 -23.81
CA GLN A 29 -5.02 -7.44 -23.90
C GLN A 29 -4.71 -6.54 -22.72
N ILE A 30 -3.68 -5.68 -22.85
CA ILE A 30 -3.34 -4.71 -21.82
C ILE A 30 -4.46 -3.67 -21.77
N SER A 31 -5.07 -3.51 -20.62
CA SER A 31 -6.03 -2.45 -20.38
C SER A 31 -5.39 -1.08 -20.65
N PRO A 32 -6.07 -0.17 -21.35
CA PRO A 32 -5.61 1.22 -21.48
C PRO A 32 -5.79 2.01 -20.17
N ILE A 33 -6.19 1.38 -19.07
CA ILE A 33 -6.55 2.01 -17.81
C ILE A 33 -5.82 1.31 -16.68
N ASP A 34 -5.16 2.10 -15.81
CA ASP A 34 -4.61 1.66 -14.54
C ASP A 34 -4.97 2.67 -13.44
N LEU A 35 -5.80 2.27 -12.49
CA LEU A 35 -6.35 3.15 -11.46
C LEU A 35 -5.76 2.93 -10.08
N HIS A 36 -4.78 2.03 -9.94
CA HIS A 36 -4.18 1.75 -8.64
C HIS A 36 -2.65 1.68 -8.77
N ILE A 37 -2.02 2.85 -8.70
CA ILE A 37 -0.57 3.02 -8.85
C ILE A 37 -0.03 3.76 -7.64
N HIS A 38 1.12 3.33 -7.13
CA HIS A 38 1.84 4.02 -6.07
C HIS A 38 3.09 4.70 -6.61
N SER A 39 3.25 5.96 -6.24
CA SER A 39 4.44 6.74 -6.53
C SER A 39 5.40 6.76 -5.34
N ASN A 40 6.52 7.44 -5.52
CA ASN A 40 7.47 7.67 -4.44
C ASN A 40 6.92 8.53 -3.28
N PHE A 41 5.66 8.95 -3.27
CA PHE A 41 4.95 9.51 -2.11
C PHE A 41 4.34 8.43 -1.21
N SER A 42 4.38 7.16 -1.61
CA SER A 42 4.03 5.99 -0.81
C SER A 42 5.30 5.24 -0.39
N ASP A 43 5.26 4.54 0.73
CA ASP A 43 6.39 3.78 1.29
C ASP A 43 6.77 2.56 0.43
N ASP A 44 5.85 2.08 -0.37
CA ASP A 44 6.01 0.97 -1.32
C ASP A 44 6.18 1.41 -2.78
N GLY A 45 6.14 2.72 -3.06
CA GLY A 45 6.34 3.29 -4.39
C GLY A 45 7.79 3.72 -4.66
N TYR A 46 8.36 3.30 -5.79
CA TYR A 46 9.76 3.59 -6.17
C TYR A 46 9.92 4.76 -7.13
N TYR A 47 8.97 4.90 -8.06
CA TYR A 47 9.07 5.85 -9.16
C TYR A 47 8.48 7.20 -8.78
N ASP A 48 9.07 8.27 -9.28
CA ASP A 48 8.43 9.55 -9.19
C ASP A 48 7.23 9.65 -10.16
N VAL A 49 6.45 10.72 -10.01
CA VAL A 49 5.22 10.88 -10.78
C VAL A 49 5.48 10.99 -12.28
N GLU A 50 6.57 11.65 -12.69
CA GLU A 50 6.92 11.83 -14.10
C GLU A 50 7.32 10.49 -14.74
N ASP A 51 8.13 9.69 -14.04
CA ASP A 51 8.53 8.35 -14.47
C ASP A 51 7.31 7.44 -14.66
N LEU A 52 6.33 7.51 -13.76
CA LEU A 52 5.10 6.73 -13.89
C LEU A 52 4.31 7.10 -15.16
N PHE A 53 4.20 8.40 -15.49
CA PHE A 53 3.56 8.84 -16.71
C PHE A 53 4.33 8.40 -17.97
N ALA A 54 5.67 8.48 -17.95
CA ALA A 54 6.51 8.00 -19.04
C ALA A 54 6.34 6.49 -19.27
N GLN A 55 6.28 5.71 -18.20
CA GLN A 55 6.06 4.27 -18.28
C GLN A 55 4.65 3.93 -18.76
N ALA A 56 3.62 4.62 -18.26
CA ALA A 56 2.24 4.48 -18.71
C ALA A 56 2.11 4.75 -20.21
N GLN A 57 2.71 5.84 -20.71
CA GLN A 57 2.71 6.18 -22.13
C GLN A 57 3.40 5.08 -22.95
N LYS A 58 4.56 4.60 -22.51
CA LYS A 58 5.30 3.51 -23.18
C LYS A 58 4.49 2.20 -23.20
N ALA A 59 3.72 1.94 -22.15
CA ALA A 59 2.84 0.77 -22.04
C ALA A 59 1.54 0.92 -22.85
N GLY A 60 1.23 2.10 -23.37
CA GLY A 60 -0.01 2.37 -24.09
C GLY A 60 -1.22 2.60 -23.16
N ILE A 61 -0.98 2.85 -21.89
CA ILE A 61 -2.02 3.21 -20.92
C ILE A 61 -2.44 4.66 -21.16
N ARG A 62 -3.74 4.93 -21.15
CA ARG A 62 -4.33 6.22 -21.48
C ARG A 62 -5.07 6.88 -20.32
N THR A 63 -5.33 6.13 -19.27
CA THR A 63 -5.98 6.66 -18.05
C THR A 63 -5.28 6.06 -16.84
N ILE A 64 -4.83 6.92 -15.93
CA ILE A 64 -4.20 6.47 -14.67
C ILE A 64 -4.76 7.22 -13.47
N SER A 65 -4.63 6.59 -12.32
CA SER A 65 -4.77 7.22 -11.02
C SER A 65 -3.59 6.84 -10.13
N ILE A 66 -2.97 7.81 -9.49
CA ILE A 66 -1.95 7.59 -8.46
C ILE A 66 -2.68 7.65 -7.12
N THR A 67 -2.58 6.56 -6.37
CA THR A 67 -3.34 6.31 -5.16
C THR A 67 -2.42 5.99 -3.99
N ASP A 68 -1.46 6.87 -3.74
CA ASP A 68 -0.46 6.70 -2.68
C ASP A 68 -1.10 6.47 -1.31
N HIS A 69 -0.46 5.66 -0.47
CA HIS A 69 -0.93 5.35 0.87
C HIS A 69 -1.02 6.61 1.76
N ASN A 70 -2.24 6.92 2.19
CA ASN A 70 -2.55 8.01 3.13
C ASN A 70 -2.01 9.39 2.70
N CYS A 71 -1.70 9.59 1.41
CA CYS A 71 -1.06 10.80 0.89
C CYS A 71 -1.66 11.23 -0.46
N ALA A 72 -2.16 12.45 -0.55
CA ALA A 72 -2.73 13.00 -1.78
C ALA A 72 -1.77 13.91 -2.56
N ARG A 73 -0.50 14.07 -2.12
CA ARG A 73 0.43 15.09 -2.68
C ARG A 73 0.84 14.83 -4.13
N ALA A 74 0.90 13.59 -4.58
CA ALA A 74 1.24 13.24 -5.95
C ALA A 74 0.26 13.85 -6.96
N ASN A 75 -1.00 14.03 -6.60
CA ASN A 75 -2.08 14.50 -7.48
C ASN A 75 -1.78 15.85 -8.13
N THR A 76 -1.20 16.80 -7.38
CA THR A 76 -0.84 18.12 -7.92
C THR A 76 0.19 18.02 -9.03
N ILE A 77 1.17 17.11 -8.92
CA ILE A 77 2.18 16.86 -9.94
C ILE A 77 1.55 16.11 -11.11
N ALA A 78 0.78 15.07 -10.82
CA ALA A 78 0.13 14.21 -11.79
C ALA A 78 -0.82 14.97 -12.74
N ARG A 79 -1.54 15.98 -12.23
CA ARG A 79 -2.35 16.87 -13.10
C ARG A 79 -1.52 17.62 -14.16
N ARG A 80 -0.27 17.99 -13.84
CA ARG A 80 0.63 18.64 -14.80
C ARG A 80 1.17 17.62 -15.80
N MET A 81 1.56 16.43 -15.33
CA MET A 81 2.06 15.36 -16.18
C MET A 81 0.98 14.85 -17.14
N SER A 82 -0.28 14.78 -16.70
CA SER A 82 -1.45 14.44 -17.53
C SER A 82 -1.50 15.24 -18.84
N ALA A 83 -1.31 16.55 -18.74
CA ALA A 83 -1.30 17.42 -19.92
C ALA A 83 -0.06 17.22 -20.82
N LEU A 84 1.12 16.91 -20.22
CA LEU A 84 2.36 16.71 -20.96
C LEU A 84 2.40 15.39 -21.73
N TYR A 85 1.85 14.33 -21.13
CA TYR A 85 1.89 12.97 -21.67
C TYR A 85 0.63 12.58 -22.46
N ASP A 86 -0.38 13.44 -22.51
CA ASP A 86 -1.70 13.18 -23.13
C ASP A 86 -2.35 11.90 -22.54
N ILE A 87 -2.25 11.76 -21.20
CA ILE A 87 -2.83 10.66 -20.42
C ILE A 87 -3.89 11.26 -19.51
N ARG A 88 -5.11 10.73 -19.56
CA ARG A 88 -6.18 11.12 -18.63
C ARG A 88 -5.78 10.76 -17.19
N TYR A 89 -5.85 11.74 -16.31
CA TYR A 89 -5.57 11.55 -14.89
C TYR A 89 -6.84 11.64 -14.03
N ILE A 90 -7.03 10.69 -13.16
CA ILE A 90 -8.08 10.69 -12.14
C ILE A 90 -7.39 10.90 -10.79
N PRO A 91 -7.67 12.00 -10.06
CA PRO A 91 -7.10 12.19 -8.73
C PRO A 91 -7.52 11.07 -7.79
N GLY A 92 -6.56 10.51 -7.08
CA GLY A 92 -6.79 9.39 -6.19
C GLY A 92 -5.95 9.40 -4.92
N ILE A 93 -6.34 8.54 -3.99
CA ILE A 93 -5.64 8.25 -2.74
C ILE A 93 -6.03 6.84 -2.28
N GLU A 94 -5.14 6.10 -1.64
CA GLU A 94 -5.49 4.90 -0.89
C GLU A 94 -5.36 5.18 0.61
N ILE A 95 -6.39 4.91 1.40
CA ILE A 95 -6.42 5.23 2.84
C ILE A 95 -6.63 3.95 3.65
N ASP A 96 -5.72 3.73 4.61
CA ASP A 96 -5.84 2.65 5.59
C ASP A 96 -6.83 3.01 6.68
N CYS A 97 -7.76 2.11 6.95
CA CYS A 97 -8.75 2.25 8.01
C CYS A 97 -9.05 0.92 8.71
N MET A 98 -9.93 0.92 9.69
CA MET A 98 -10.29 -0.24 10.49
C MET A 98 -11.80 -0.47 10.47
N TYR A 99 -12.19 -1.72 10.25
CA TYR A 99 -13.56 -2.18 10.42
C TYR A 99 -13.58 -3.55 11.09
N GLN A 100 -14.34 -3.69 12.19
CA GLN A 100 -14.40 -4.92 12.99
C GLN A 100 -13.02 -5.52 13.31
N GLU A 101 -12.11 -4.67 13.81
CA GLU A 101 -10.74 -5.02 14.18
C GLU A 101 -9.87 -5.56 13.02
N ARG A 102 -10.30 -5.36 11.79
CA ARG A 102 -9.55 -5.69 10.58
C ARG A 102 -9.15 -4.44 9.81
N ARG A 103 -7.93 -4.42 9.31
CA ARG A 103 -7.47 -3.36 8.39
C ARG A 103 -8.25 -3.48 7.08
N VAL A 104 -8.73 -2.35 6.59
CA VAL A 104 -9.43 -2.20 5.32
C VAL A 104 -8.78 -1.05 4.57
N ARG A 105 -8.75 -1.10 3.24
CA ARG A 105 -8.24 -0.05 2.39
C ARG A 105 -9.33 0.54 1.54
N VAL A 106 -9.39 1.86 1.51
CA VAL A 106 -10.35 2.65 0.74
C VAL A 106 -9.59 3.41 -0.34
N LEU A 107 -9.89 3.15 -1.60
CA LEU A 107 -9.49 4.01 -2.70
C LEU A 107 -10.49 5.15 -2.82
N GLY A 108 -10.00 6.38 -2.74
CA GLY A 108 -10.78 7.57 -3.07
C GLY A 108 -10.43 8.04 -4.46
N TYR A 109 -11.42 8.14 -5.37
CA TYR A 109 -11.23 8.67 -6.72
C TYR A 109 -12.00 9.96 -6.92
N TYR A 110 -11.56 10.77 -7.91
CA TYR A 110 -12.13 12.08 -8.24
C TYR A 110 -12.12 13.08 -7.08
N ILE A 111 -11.26 12.84 -6.10
CA ILE A 111 -11.14 13.68 -4.91
C ILE A 111 -10.68 15.11 -5.27
N ASP A 112 -11.11 16.10 -4.48
CA ASP A 112 -10.41 17.39 -4.42
C ASP A 112 -9.15 17.22 -3.55
N GLU A 113 -8.02 17.00 -4.19
CA GLU A 113 -6.73 16.77 -3.52
C GLU A 113 -6.23 17.95 -2.69
N LYS A 114 -6.87 19.13 -2.81
CA LYS A 114 -6.54 20.32 -2.04
C LYS A 114 -7.32 20.42 -0.73
N ASN A 115 -8.28 19.51 -0.54
CA ASN A 115 -9.06 19.48 0.70
C ASN A 115 -8.13 19.20 1.88
N GLU A 116 -8.18 20.07 2.91
CA GLU A 116 -7.33 19.99 4.10
C GLU A 116 -7.50 18.69 4.91
N LEU A 117 -8.61 17.97 4.73
CA LEU A 117 -8.83 16.68 5.36
C LEU A 117 -7.74 15.66 4.98
N PHE A 118 -7.23 15.68 3.74
CA PHE A 118 -6.13 14.79 3.33
C PHE A 118 -4.80 15.13 3.97
N ASN A 119 -4.53 16.41 4.26
CA ASN A 119 -3.37 16.81 5.05
C ASN A 119 -3.47 16.25 6.48
N SER A 120 -4.67 16.21 7.03
CA SER A 120 -4.91 15.62 8.35
C SER A 120 -4.72 14.11 8.33
N VAL A 121 -5.22 13.42 7.31
CA VAL A 121 -5.02 11.96 7.10
C VAL A 121 -3.52 11.64 7.04
N GLU A 122 -2.75 12.36 6.23
CA GLU A 122 -1.30 12.16 6.11
C GLU A 122 -0.59 12.44 7.44
N SER A 123 -0.86 13.57 8.08
CA SER A 123 -0.25 13.95 9.35
C SER A 123 -0.49 12.92 10.45
N GLU A 124 -1.72 12.44 10.59
CA GLU A 124 -2.07 11.42 11.59
C GLU A 124 -1.45 10.05 11.24
N SER A 125 -1.33 9.72 9.95
CA SER A 125 -0.62 8.52 9.51
C SER A 125 0.85 8.57 9.90
N LEU A 126 1.56 9.65 9.59
CA LEU A 126 2.97 9.83 9.95
C LEU A 126 3.20 9.77 11.48
N LYS A 127 2.32 10.38 12.28
CA LYS A 127 2.38 10.30 13.73
C LYS A 127 2.17 8.88 14.25
N ARG A 128 1.28 8.13 13.63
CA ARG A 128 0.99 6.74 13.97
C ARG A 128 2.20 5.85 13.68
N GLU A 129 2.79 5.98 12.48
CA GLU A 129 3.97 5.22 12.08
C GLU A 129 5.17 5.52 12.99
N LYS A 130 5.40 6.80 13.31
CA LYS A 130 6.45 7.20 14.24
C LYS A 130 6.27 6.57 15.62
N ARG A 131 5.05 6.61 16.17
CA ARG A 131 4.74 5.98 17.46
C ARG A 131 4.99 4.48 17.44
N ALA A 132 4.54 3.79 16.39
CA ALA A 132 4.75 2.35 16.22
C ALA A 132 6.24 2.00 16.10
N SER A 133 7.01 2.78 15.36
CA SER A 133 8.46 2.62 15.19
C SER A 133 9.18 2.72 16.54
N LEU A 134 8.88 3.76 17.32
CA LEU A 134 9.45 3.94 18.66
C LEU A 134 9.04 2.83 19.62
N GLU A 135 7.81 2.36 19.54
CA GLU A 135 7.29 1.29 20.38
C GLU A 135 7.95 -0.07 20.06
N ARG A 136 8.20 -0.37 18.75
CA ARG A 136 8.98 -1.55 18.35
C ARG A 136 10.37 -1.54 19.00
N ALA A 137 11.08 -0.41 18.96
CA ALA A 137 12.40 -0.26 19.56
C ALA A 137 12.35 -0.39 21.09
N ARG A 138 11.33 0.17 21.76
CA ARG A 138 11.13 0.04 23.20
C ARG A 138 10.94 -1.44 23.59
N LYS A 139 10.06 -2.16 22.92
CA LYS A 139 9.81 -3.59 23.16
C LYS A 139 11.05 -4.43 22.89
N LEU A 140 11.81 -4.13 21.82
CA LEU A 140 13.08 -4.80 21.54
C LEU A 140 14.06 -4.64 22.70
N LYS A 141 14.24 -3.41 23.20
CA LYS A 141 15.12 -3.14 24.34
C LYS A 141 14.68 -3.92 25.59
N GLU A 142 13.41 -3.95 25.88
CA GLU A 142 12.86 -4.68 27.04
C GLU A 142 13.06 -6.19 26.92
N HIS A 143 12.86 -6.73 25.71
CA HIS A 143 12.93 -8.19 25.50
C HIS A 143 14.38 -8.70 25.35
N THR A 144 15.28 -7.91 24.76
CA THR A 144 16.61 -8.39 24.36
C THR A 144 17.77 -7.62 25.00
N GLY A 145 17.54 -6.43 25.54
CA GLY A 145 18.58 -5.49 25.96
C GLY A 145 19.24 -4.70 24.82
N MET A 146 18.92 -5.00 23.56
CA MET A 146 19.48 -4.27 22.40
C MET A 146 18.81 -2.90 22.24
N VAL A 147 19.63 -1.90 21.88
CA VAL A 147 19.19 -0.51 21.66
C VAL A 147 19.48 -0.10 20.24
N VAL A 148 18.47 0.34 19.53
CA VAL A 148 18.59 0.88 18.17
C VAL A 148 18.43 2.40 18.23
N ASP A 149 19.30 3.11 17.52
CA ASP A 149 19.24 4.56 17.38
C ASP A 149 18.09 4.97 16.47
N MET A 150 16.92 5.15 17.07
CA MET A 150 15.70 5.48 16.32
C MET A 150 15.70 6.93 15.82
N GLU A 151 16.42 7.86 16.47
CA GLU A 151 16.55 9.24 15.97
C GLU A 151 17.24 9.23 14.61
N LYS A 152 18.34 8.52 14.51
CA LYS A 152 19.08 8.38 13.25
C LYS A 152 18.27 7.70 12.16
N LEU A 153 17.47 6.67 12.47
CA LEU A 153 16.63 5.97 11.49
C LEU A 153 15.44 6.81 11.02
N LEU A 154 14.91 7.69 11.88
CA LEU A 154 13.76 8.52 11.58
C LEU A 154 14.13 9.88 10.96
N GLU A 155 15.38 10.36 11.14
CA GLU A 155 15.82 11.70 10.74
C GLU A 155 15.56 11.98 9.25
N ASN A 156 15.87 11.04 8.36
CA ASN A 156 15.66 11.18 6.92
C ASN A 156 14.52 10.28 6.38
N ASN A 157 13.72 9.71 7.28
CA ASN A 157 12.60 8.85 6.92
C ASN A 157 11.33 9.67 6.80
N ARG A 158 10.99 10.05 5.57
CA ARG A 158 9.83 10.90 5.29
C ARG A 158 8.50 10.24 5.65
N PHE A 159 8.44 8.92 5.74
CA PHE A 159 7.25 8.16 6.15
C PHE A 159 7.19 7.97 7.67
N GLN A 160 8.24 8.36 8.40
CA GLN A 160 8.36 8.16 9.85
C GLN A 160 8.14 6.70 10.28
N MET A 161 8.33 5.77 9.36
CA MET A 161 8.12 4.35 9.54
C MET A 161 9.45 3.61 9.59
N VAL A 162 9.70 2.88 10.67
CA VAL A 162 10.80 1.92 10.78
C VAL A 162 10.22 0.56 11.09
N THR A 163 10.35 -0.33 10.12
CA THR A 163 9.80 -1.68 10.17
C THR A 163 10.64 -2.62 11.06
N GLY A 164 10.06 -3.76 11.46
CA GLY A 164 10.83 -4.83 12.12
C GLY A 164 11.99 -5.34 11.27
N GLN A 165 11.82 -5.35 9.94
CA GLN A 165 12.85 -5.76 8.99
C GLN A 165 14.05 -4.78 8.98
N GLU A 166 13.80 -3.47 8.99
CA GLU A 166 14.85 -2.45 9.06
C GLU A 166 15.59 -2.51 10.40
N ILE A 167 14.86 -2.68 11.51
CA ILE A 167 15.47 -2.88 12.83
C ILE A 167 16.36 -4.13 12.83
N ALA A 168 15.88 -5.24 12.25
CA ALA A 168 16.65 -6.46 12.13
C ALA A 168 17.94 -6.26 11.32
N ARG A 169 17.89 -5.55 10.19
CA ARG A 169 19.08 -5.20 9.41
C ARG A 169 20.12 -4.44 10.22
N VAL A 170 19.68 -3.44 11.01
CA VAL A 170 20.58 -2.68 11.91
C VAL A 170 21.22 -3.59 12.95
N ILE A 171 20.46 -4.54 13.52
CA ILE A 171 20.97 -5.50 14.50
C ILE A 171 22.02 -6.41 13.85
N PHE A 172 21.72 -6.96 12.68
CA PHE A 172 22.62 -7.88 11.98
C PHE A 172 23.87 -7.19 11.42
N SER A 173 23.83 -5.91 11.13
CA SER A 173 25.00 -5.12 10.73
C SER A 173 25.91 -4.72 11.90
N ASN A 174 25.46 -4.89 13.15
CA ASN A 174 26.21 -4.51 14.34
C ASN A 174 26.97 -5.72 14.93
N GLU A 175 28.30 -5.68 14.88
CA GLU A 175 29.14 -6.78 15.35
C GLU A 175 28.93 -7.15 16.83
N VAL A 176 28.61 -6.18 17.68
CA VAL A 176 28.30 -6.43 19.09
C VAL A 176 26.99 -7.20 19.22
N TYR A 177 25.95 -6.82 18.50
CA TYR A 177 24.64 -7.48 18.58
C TYR A 177 24.66 -8.87 17.94
N ARG A 178 25.50 -9.08 16.92
CA ARG A 178 25.73 -10.42 16.35
C ARG A 178 26.19 -11.45 17.39
N GLN A 179 26.81 -11.03 18.51
CA GLN A 179 27.24 -11.92 19.60
C GLN A 179 26.12 -12.28 20.56
N PHE A 180 24.98 -11.63 20.49
CA PHE A 180 23.85 -11.94 21.38
C PHE A 180 23.29 -13.34 21.07
N PRO A 181 23.01 -14.18 22.10
CA PRO A 181 22.49 -15.54 21.87
C PRO A 181 21.22 -15.59 21.02
N ILE A 182 20.35 -14.60 21.17
CA ILE A 182 19.13 -14.47 20.39
C ILE A 182 19.39 -14.25 18.89
N VAL A 183 20.46 -13.54 18.52
CA VAL A 183 20.87 -13.32 17.12
C VAL A 183 21.63 -14.52 16.58
N GLN A 184 22.51 -15.11 17.38
CA GLN A 184 23.36 -16.26 17.03
C GLN A 184 22.57 -17.47 16.51
N LYS A 185 21.35 -17.68 17.02
CA LYS A 185 20.50 -18.79 16.56
C LYS A 185 20.09 -18.67 15.08
N TYR A 186 20.01 -17.43 14.54
CA TYR A 186 19.65 -17.17 13.15
C TYR A 186 20.88 -17.16 12.21
N LEU A 187 22.05 -16.78 12.71
CA LEU A 187 23.30 -16.75 11.94
C LEU A 187 23.80 -18.12 11.48
N LYS A 188 23.11 -19.19 11.86
CA LYS A 188 23.36 -20.56 11.36
C LYS A 188 22.83 -20.78 9.96
N ASP A 189 21.95 -19.90 9.48
CA ASP A 189 21.45 -19.93 8.12
C ASP A 189 22.57 -19.46 7.16
N GLU A 190 22.71 -20.11 6.02
CA GLU A 190 23.73 -19.75 5.02
C GLU A 190 23.42 -18.43 4.31
N ASP A 191 22.15 -17.99 4.35
CA ASP A 191 21.63 -16.79 3.71
C ASP A 191 21.27 -15.76 4.77
N GLU A 192 22.06 -14.66 4.83
CA GLU A 192 21.88 -13.59 5.82
C GLU A 192 20.54 -12.85 5.66
N GLU A 193 20.05 -12.64 4.43
CA GLU A 193 18.76 -11.99 4.22
C GLU A 193 17.58 -12.85 4.73
N LYS A 194 17.68 -14.17 4.59
CA LYS A 194 16.72 -15.09 5.21
C LYS A 194 16.77 -15.07 6.72
N ALA A 195 17.99 -15.00 7.28
CA ALA A 195 18.19 -14.90 8.73
C ALA A 195 17.56 -13.62 9.28
N ILE A 196 17.78 -12.48 8.62
CA ILE A 196 17.19 -11.18 8.95
C ILE A 196 15.66 -11.26 8.90
N SER A 197 15.11 -11.81 7.81
CA SER A 197 13.66 -11.91 7.62
C SER A 197 13.00 -12.79 8.68
N ARG A 198 13.59 -13.93 9.02
CA ARG A 198 13.09 -14.81 10.09
C ARG A 198 13.18 -14.16 11.47
N PHE A 199 14.28 -13.46 11.76
CA PHE A 199 14.42 -12.72 13.01
C PHE A 199 13.35 -11.62 13.11
N ALA A 200 13.12 -10.88 12.02
CA ALA A 200 12.10 -9.84 11.97
C ALA A 200 10.69 -10.42 12.19
N GLU A 201 10.37 -11.51 11.51
CA GLU A 201 9.05 -12.17 11.66
C GLU A 201 8.85 -12.73 13.09
N ASP A 202 9.84 -13.43 13.62
CA ASP A 202 9.73 -14.03 14.96
C ASP A 202 9.60 -12.98 16.09
N LEU A 203 10.24 -11.81 15.96
CA LEU A 203 10.20 -10.78 16.99
C LEU A 203 9.10 -9.75 16.78
N PHE A 204 8.91 -9.26 15.56
CA PHE A 204 8.02 -8.14 15.25
C PHE A 204 6.74 -8.54 14.51
N GLY A 205 6.69 -9.76 13.95
CA GLY A 205 5.51 -10.32 13.32
C GLY A 205 4.38 -10.56 14.33
N GLN A 206 3.22 -10.94 13.84
CA GLN A 206 2.03 -11.16 14.66
C GLN A 206 2.30 -12.24 15.72
N GLY A 207 2.05 -11.89 16.99
CA GLY A 207 2.33 -12.77 18.14
C GLY A 207 3.77 -12.74 18.63
N GLY A 208 4.68 -12.06 17.95
CA GLY A 208 6.06 -11.84 18.40
C GLY A 208 6.16 -10.91 19.62
N PRO A 209 7.22 -11.02 20.43
CA PRO A 209 7.36 -10.23 21.68
C PRO A 209 7.48 -8.71 21.43
N CYS A 210 7.95 -8.31 20.25
CA CYS A 210 8.11 -6.93 19.85
C CYS A 210 7.02 -6.46 18.88
N HIS A 211 5.98 -7.27 18.65
CA HIS A 211 4.85 -6.88 17.81
C HIS A 211 4.16 -5.62 18.32
N VAL A 212 3.84 -4.73 17.40
CA VAL A 212 3.06 -3.50 17.68
C VAL A 212 1.81 -3.52 16.80
N GLU A 213 0.67 -3.61 17.46
CA GLU A 213 -0.61 -3.53 16.78
C GLU A 213 -0.88 -2.10 16.32
N MET A 214 -1.15 -1.97 15.02
CA MET A 214 -1.45 -0.67 14.42
C MET A 214 -2.93 -0.33 14.60
N ARG A 215 -3.21 0.90 15.02
CA ARG A 215 -4.58 1.40 15.15
C ARG A 215 -4.83 2.42 14.04
N TYR A 216 -5.67 2.04 13.10
CA TYR A 216 -6.09 2.90 12.00
C TYR A 216 -7.37 3.66 12.35
N PRO A 217 -7.73 4.75 11.63
CA PRO A 217 -9.02 5.42 11.79
C PRO A 217 -10.20 4.48 11.48
N ALA A 218 -11.39 4.79 11.95
CA ALA A 218 -12.57 4.01 11.63
C ALA A 218 -12.91 4.13 10.14
N LEU A 219 -13.46 3.05 9.56
CA LEU A 219 -13.89 3.04 8.15
C LEU A 219 -14.88 4.14 7.85
N GLU A 220 -15.84 4.36 8.74
CA GLU A 220 -16.91 5.35 8.60
C GLU A 220 -16.33 6.78 8.47
N ASP A 221 -15.31 7.11 9.26
CA ASP A 221 -14.64 8.42 9.19
C ASP A 221 -13.94 8.61 7.83
N ILE A 222 -13.34 7.56 7.29
CA ILE A 222 -12.64 7.62 6.00
C ILE A 222 -13.61 7.73 4.82
N LEU A 223 -14.73 7.00 4.85
CA LEU A 223 -15.78 7.13 3.85
C LEU A 223 -16.34 8.55 3.84
N GLU A 224 -16.59 9.13 5.04
CA GLU A 224 -17.05 10.51 5.17
C GLU A 224 -16.03 11.51 4.58
N ILE A 225 -14.74 11.35 4.87
CA ILE A 225 -13.67 12.20 4.32
C ILE A 225 -13.64 12.16 2.79
N VAL A 226 -13.74 10.96 2.19
CA VAL A 226 -13.72 10.81 0.73
C VAL A 226 -14.96 11.48 0.11
N HIS A 227 -16.15 11.28 0.69
CA HIS A 227 -17.38 11.88 0.18
C HIS A 227 -17.45 13.40 0.39
N LEU A 228 -16.92 13.92 1.53
CA LEU A 228 -16.80 15.38 1.75
C LEU A 228 -15.83 16.04 0.77
N ALA A 229 -14.88 15.29 0.23
CA ALA A 229 -13.97 15.74 -0.82
C ALA A 229 -14.55 15.51 -2.24
N GLU A 230 -15.86 15.31 -2.35
CA GLU A 230 -16.58 15.06 -3.61
C GLU A 230 -16.12 13.80 -4.37
N GLY A 231 -15.36 12.92 -3.69
CA GLY A 231 -14.84 11.69 -4.25
C GLY A 231 -15.81 10.52 -4.19
N ILE A 232 -15.45 9.43 -4.86
CA ILE A 232 -16.09 8.12 -4.76
C ILE A 232 -15.19 7.16 -3.99
N ALA A 233 -15.76 6.38 -3.08
CA ALA A 233 -15.07 5.44 -2.22
C ALA A 233 -15.15 4.01 -2.77
N VAL A 234 -14.01 3.39 -3.03
CA VAL A 234 -13.92 2.05 -3.62
C VAL A 234 -13.19 1.12 -2.65
N LEU A 235 -13.76 -0.05 -2.35
CA LEU A 235 -13.13 -1.08 -1.53
C LEU A 235 -11.95 -1.69 -2.28
N SER A 236 -10.75 -1.61 -1.70
CA SER A 236 -9.50 -2.10 -2.28
C SER A 236 -8.91 -3.29 -1.52
N SER A 237 -8.00 -3.98 -2.17
CA SER A 237 -7.08 -4.98 -1.59
C SER A 237 -7.76 -6.09 -0.76
N TRP A 238 -9.06 -6.27 -0.90
CA TRP A 238 -9.88 -7.25 -0.16
C TRP A 238 -9.40 -8.69 -0.32
N ASN A 239 -8.75 -9.01 -1.43
CA ASN A 239 -8.16 -10.32 -1.71
C ASN A 239 -6.87 -10.55 -0.92
N CYS A 240 -6.03 -9.52 -0.76
CA CYS A 240 -4.79 -9.59 0.01
C CYS A 240 -5.07 -9.81 1.50
N ASP A 241 -6.14 -9.20 2.00
CA ASP A 241 -6.59 -9.31 3.38
C ASP A 241 -7.49 -10.54 3.63
N HIS A 242 -7.67 -11.40 2.61
CA HIS A 242 -8.45 -12.64 2.67
C HIS A 242 -9.88 -12.46 3.19
N PHE A 243 -10.59 -11.45 2.71
CA PHE A 243 -11.97 -11.20 3.10
C PHE A 243 -12.92 -12.22 2.46
N GLY A 244 -13.75 -12.84 3.30
CA GLY A 244 -14.86 -13.67 2.84
C GLY A 244 -16.03 -12.84 2.33
N GLU A 245 -16.89 -13.43 1.48
CA GLU A 245 -18.03 -12.74 0.84
C GLU A 245 -18.95 -12.03 1.85
N ALA A 246 -19.25 -12.65 3.00
CA ALA A 246 -20.08 -12.05 4.04
C ALA A 246 -19.45 -10.76 4.62
N PHE A 247 -18.13 -10.74 4.78
CA PHE A 247 -17.42 -9.57 5.27
C PHE A 247 -17.37 -8.48 4.20
N ILE A 248 -17.13 -8.82 2.94
CA ILE A 248 -17.20 -7.89 1.79
C ILE A 248 -18.60 -7.25 1.72
N SER A 249 -19.68 -8.05 1.79
CA SER A 249 -21.03 -7.52 1.80
C SER A 249 -21.31 -6.58 2.98
N SER A 250 -20.76 -6.89 4.16
CA SER A 250 -20.88 -6.01 5.34
C SER A 250 -20.12 -4.69 5.18
N LEU A 251 -19.00 -4.68 4.47
CA LEU A 251 -18.24 -3.47 4.12
C LEU A 251 -19.01 -2.60 3.12
N ILE A 252 -19.51 -3.22 2.04
CA ILE A 252 -20.28 -2.53 1.00
C ILE A 252 -21.48 -1.79 1.62
N ALA A 253 -22.17 -2.43 2.57
CA ALA A 253 -23.30 -1.83 3.27
C ALA A 253 -22.94 -0.58 4.12
N ARG A 254 -21.67 -0.24 4.27
CA ARG A 254 -21.20 0.97 4.98
C ARG A 254 -21.14 2.21 4.11
N GLY A 255 -21.35 2.09 2.79
CA GLY A 255 -21.41 3.24 1.90
C GLY A 255 -20.27 3.34 0.90
N PHE A 256 -19.66 2.21 0.54
CA PHE A 256 -18.80 2.17 -0.62
C PHE A 256 -19.58 2.38 -1.92
N ASP A 257 -19.00 3.13 -2.84
CA ASP A 257 -19.58 3.37 -4.18
C ASP A 257 -19.13 2.31 -5.19
N GLY A 258 -18.00 1.63 -4.90
CA GLY A 258 -17.41 0.64 -5.78
C GLY A 258 -16.57 -0.40 -5.05
N ILE A 259 -16.11 -1.38 -5.81
CA ILE A 259 -15.17 -2.40 -5.36
C ILE A 259 -14.14 -2.68 -6.45
N GLU A 260 -12.87 -2.69 -6.08
CA GLU A 260 -11.79 -3.11 -6.99
C GLU A 260 -11.92 -4.61 -7.27
N VAL A 261 -12.12 -4.98 -8.53
CA VAL A 261 -12.33 -6.37 -8.93
C VAL A 261 -11.10 -6.94 -9.60
N PHE A 262 -10.47 -6.15 -10.46
CA PHE A 262 -9.41 -6.60 -11.33
C PHE A 262 -8.05 -6.36 -10.69
N SER A 263 -7.35 -7.43 -10.38
CA SER A 263 -6.01 -7.42 -9.82
C SER A 263 -5.25 -8.64 -10.33
N PRO A 264 -3.96 -8.53 -10.66
CA PRO A 264 -3.15 -9.67 -11.09
C PRO A 264 -3.02 -10.76 -10.02
N LEU A 265 -3.32 -10.41 -8.76
CA LEU A 265 -3.26 -11.33 -7.62
C LEU A 265 -4.55 -12.13 -7.41
N VAL A 266 -5.60 -11.87 -8.21
CA VAL A 266 -6.92 -12.50 -8.04
C VAL A 266 -7.18 -13.49 -9.18
N SER A 267 -7.65 -14.69 -8.85
CA SER A 267 -8.04 -15.66 -9.87
C SER A 267 -9.28 -15.20 -10.66
N GLY A 268 -9.38 -15.60 -11.92
CA GLY A 268 -10.54 -15.28 -12.76
C GLY A 268 -11.88 -15.73 -12.17
N GLU A 269 -11.91 -16.86 -11.46
CA GLU A 269 -13.11 -17.33 -10.76
C GLU A 269 -13.52 -16.39 -9.64
N THR A 270 -12.56 -15.93 -8.85
CA THR A 270 -12.81 -14.95 -7.76
C THR A 270 -13.26 -13.61 -8.31
N MET A 271 -12.62 -13.11 -9.39
CA MET A 271 -13.07 -11.90 -10.09
C MET A 271 -14.53 -12.01 -10.53
N ALA A 272 -14.92 -13.14 -11.18
CA ALA A 272 -16.29 -13.35 -11.64
C ALA A 272 -17.31 -13.33 -10.49
N ARG A 273 -16.95 -13.85 -9.31
CA ARG A 273 -17.80 -13.80 -8.12
C ARG A 273 -17.99 -12.37 -7.60
N VAL A 274 -16.88 -11.61 -7.51
CA VAL A 274 -16.94 -10.22 -7.01
C VAL A 274 -17.67 -9.31 -8.00
N VAL A 275 -17.50 -9.51 -9.32
CA VAL A 275 -18.34 -8.83 -10.33
C VAL A 275 -19.82 -9.08 -10.09
N LYS A 276 -20.20 -10.31 -9.73
CA LYS A 276 -21.59 -10.63 -9.43
C LYS A 276 -22.12 -9.89 -8.19
N ILE A 277 -21.28 -9.79 -7.15
CA ILE A 277 -21.61 -9.01 -5.95
C ILE A 277 -21.77 -7.53 -6.32
N ALA A 278 -20.79 -6.95 -7.00
CA ALA A 278 -20.82 -5.55 -7.42
C ALA A 278 -22.08 -5.20 -8.22
N LYS A 279 -22.44 -6.04 -9.20
CA LYS A 279 -23.67 -5.87 -9.97
C LYS A 279 -24.95 -6.00 -9.13
N GLY A 280 -24.98 -6.91 -8.16
CA GLY A 280 -26.11 -7.10 -7.25
C GLY A 280 -26.35 -5.89 -6.36
N GLU A 281 -25.28 -5.29 -5.86
CA GLU A 281 -25.28 -4.11 -5.00
C GLU A 281 -25.27 -2.77 -5.76
N LYS A 282 -25.27 -2.81 -7.10
CA LYS A 282 -25.19 -1.63 -7.98
C LYS A 282 -23.96 -0.75 -7.76
N LEU A 283 -22.82 -1.39 -7.47
CA LEU A 283 -21.52 -0.74 -7.33
C LEU A 283 -20.83 -0.54 -8.69
N PHE A 284 -19.88 0.42 -8.69
CA PHE A 284 -18.96 0.64 -9.81
C PHE A 284 -17.85 -0.42 -9.85
#